data_7cd3c0ff9984aca937e169c2f8387de7
#
_entry.id   7cd3c0ff9984aca937e169c2f8387de7
#
_cell.length_a   1.000
_cell.length_b   1.000
_cell.length_c   1.000
_cell.angle_alpha   90.00
_cell.angle_beta   90.00
_cell.angle_gamma   90.00
#
_symmetry.space_group_name_H-M   'P 1'
#
loop_
_entity.id
_entity.type
_entity.pdbx_description
1 polymer ?
#
loop_
_entity_poly.entity_id
_entity_poly.type
_entity_poly.pdbx_seq_one_letter_code
_entity_poly.pdbx_strand_id
1 'polypeptide(L)'
;MADIVVMRSGGKTAPRMEAGQAEKRISGSYKTKTWNHWTGEKDRLYCGIWECTPGKVPIDYKEWEFCHIIAGKAILTNDKGRKWTLNAGDAFIIPSGFKGTWETVKKVRKHYVILTGN
;
A
#
# COMPACT_ATOMS: atom_id res chain seq x y z
N MET A 1 -18.78 -8.18 21.39
CA MET A 1 -18.43 -9.49 20.83
C MET A 1 -17.58 -9.31 19.60
N ALA A 2 -16.52 -10.10 19.46
CA ALA A 2 -15.58 -9.91 18.35
C ALA A 2 -16.01 -10.73 17.13
N ASP A 3 -16.23 -10.06 16.02
CA ASP A 3 -16.58 -10.71 14.76
C ASP A 3 -15.38 -10.75 13.84
N ILE A 4 -15.39 -11.72 12.93
CA ILE A 4 -14.40 -11.79 11.87
C ILE A 4 -14.67 -10.68 10.87
N VAL A 5 -13.62 -10.00 10.44
CA VAL A 5 -13.67 -8.99 9.37
C VAL A 5 -12.99 -9.59 8.14
N VAL A 6 -13.74 -9.73 7.06
CA VAL A 6 -13.22 -10.25 5.79
C VAL A 6 -12.88 -9.06 4.90
N MET A 7 -11.63 -9.01 4.46
CA MET A 7 -11.15 -7.91 3.63
C MET A 7 -11.31 -8.25 2.16
N ARG A 8 -12.27 -7.59 1.51
CA ARG A 8 -12.54 -7.71 0.08
C ARG A 8 -12.75 -6.34 -0.51
N SER A 9 -12.24 -6.12 -1.71
CA SER A 9 -12.58 -4.92 -2.47
C SER A 9 -14.01 -5.02 -2.96
N GLY A 10 -14.70 -3.86 -3.04
CA GLY A 10 -16.08 -3.82 -3.53
C GLY A 10 -17.12 -4.24 -2.52
N GLY A 11 -16.80 -4.33 -1.24
CA GLY A 11 -17.78 -4.62 -0.19
C GLY A 11 -18.74 -3.46 0.05
N LYS A 12 -19.40 -3.44 1.22
CA LYS A 12 -20.40 -2.41 1.55
C LYS A 12 -19.81 -1.00 1.65
N THR A 13 -18.51 -0.90 1.88
CA THR A 13 -17.83 0.40 2.03
C THR A 13 -17.28 0.85 0.70
N ALA A 14 -17.61 2.08 0.31
CA ALA A 14 -17.03 2.67 -0.89
C ALA A 14 -15.53 2.90 -0.68
N PRO A 15 -14.70 2.72 -1.72
CA PRO A 15 -13.28 2.99 -1.59
C PRO A 15 -13.00 4.49 -1.50
N ARG A 16 -11.96 4.85 -0.75
CA ARG A 16 -11.39 6.18 -0.86
C ARG A 16 -10.53 6.24 -2.12
N MET A 17 -10.81 7.18 -3.00
CA MET A 17 -10.12 7.30 -4.28
C MET A 17 -9.24 8.54 -4.27
N GLU A 18 -8.00 8.37 -4.72
CA GLU A 18 -7.05 9.48 -4.81
C GLU A 18 -6.28 9.42 -6.12
N ALA A 19 -6.03 10.59 -6.71
CA ALA A 19 -5.07 10.73 -7.80
C ALA A 19 -3.71 11.08 -7.20
N GLY A 20 -2.64 10.58 -7.80
CA GLY A 20 -1.30 10.92 -7.38
C GLY A 20 -1.05 12.43 -7.54
N GLN A 21 -0.46 13.04 -6.52
CA GLN A 21 -0.11 14.46 -6.55
C GLN A 21 1.04 14.68 -7.53
N ALA A 22 0.87 15.64 -8.43
CA ALA A 22 1.85 15.87 -9.50
C ALA A 22 3.25 16.14 -8.96
N GLU A 23 3.36 16.92 -7.88
CA GLU A 23 4.64 17.29 -7.28
C GLU A 23 5.33 16.14 -6.55
N LYS A 24 4.61 15.06 -6.25
CA LYS A 24 5.18 13.91 -5.54
C LYS A 24 5.46 12.72 -6.44
N ARG A 25 4.89 12.69 -7.64
CA ARG A 25 5.12 11.55 -8.52
C ARG A 25 6.40 11.74 -9.33
N ILE A 26 7.11 10.64 -9.55
CA ILE A 26 8.34 10.63 -10.35
C ILE A 26 7.99 10.34 -11.80
N SER A 27 7.03 9.44 -12.03
CA SER A 27 6.56 9.12 -13.39
C SER A 27 5.12 8.58 -13.32
N GLY A 28 4.41 8.75 -14.43
CA GLY A 28 3.05 8.25 -14.58
C GLY A 28 2.01 9.10 -13.85
N SER A 29 0.76 8.82 -14.13
CA SER A 29 -0.39 9.47 -13.49
C SER A 29 -1.17 8.41 -12.70
N TYR A 30 -0.59 7.95 -11.60
CA TYR A 30 -1.21 6.90 -10.83
C TYR A 30 -2.44 7.38 -10.08
N LYS A 31 -3.37 6.46 -9.86
CA LYS A 31 -4.55 6.65 -9.03
C LYS A 31 -4.64 5.52 -8.02
N THR A 32 -5.09 5.82 -6.82
CA THR A 32 -5.23 4.82 -5.76
C THR A 32 -6.68 4.67 -5.35
N LYS A 33 -7.03 3.47 -4.90
CA LYS A 33 -8.28 3.16 -4.21
C LYS A 33 -7.95 2.44 -2.92
N THR A 34 -8.57 2.86 -1.83
CA THR A 34 -8.35 2.26 -0.52
C THR A 34 -9.67 1.84 0.10
N TRP A 35 -9.79 0.55 0.42
CA TRP A 35 -10.89 0.01 1.21
C TRP A 35 -10.33 -0.32 2.59
N ASN A 36 -10.50 0.59 3.54
CA ASN A 36 -10.06 0.34 4.91
C ASN A 36 -11.16 -0.42 5.64
N HIS A 37 -10.89 -1.67 6.01
CA HIS A 37 -11.86 -2.57 6.62
C HIS A 37 -11.80 -2.59 8.13
N TRP A 38 -10.67 -2.23 8.71
CA TRP A 38 -10.46 -2.26 10.14
C TRP A 38 -9.57 -1.13 10.60
N THR A 39 -9.97 -0.48 11.68
CA THR A 39 -9.13 0.48 12.40
C THR A 39 -9.18 0.09 13.87
N GLY A 40 -8.01 -0.10 14.47
CA GLY A 40 -7.95 -0.55 15.87
C GLY A 40 -6.76 0.03 16.61
N GLU A 41 -6.53 -0.47 17.81
CA GLU A 41 -5.41 -0.09 18.66
C GLU A 41 -5.29 1.44 18.81
N LYS A 42 -6.42 2.10 19.17
CA LYS A 42 -6.50 3.56 19.33
C LYS A 42 -6.04 4.31 18.08
N ASP A 43 -6.55 3.87 16.92
CA ASP A 43 -6.26 4.46 15.61
C ASP A 43 -4.80 4.32 15.18
N ARG A 44 -4.12 3.28 15.66
CA ARG A 44 -2.75 2.99 15.28
C ARG A 44 -2.63 1.83 14.30
N LEU A 45 -3.69 1.01 14.16
CA LEU A 45 -3.69 -0.18 13.31
C LEU A 45 -4.76 -0.04 12.24
N TYR A 46 -4.36 -0.20 10.99
CA TYR A 46 -5.25 -0.12 9.84
C TYR A 46 -5.06 -1.35 8.96
N CYS A 47 -6.16 -1.98 8.55
CA CYS A 47 -6.12 -3.15 7.70
C CYS A 47 -7.13 -3.01 6.57
N GLY A 48 -6.76 -3.40 5.38
CA GLY A 48 -7.67 -3.33 4.25
C GLY A 48 -7.04 -3.73 2.93
N ILE A 49 -7.59 -3.18 1.86
CA ILE A 49 -7.13 -3.41 0.49
C ILE A 49 -6.82 -2.07 -0.16
N TRP A 50 -5.74 -2.06 -0.92
CA TRP A 50 -5.27 -0.89 -1.66
C TRP A 50 -5.00 -1.28 -3.10
N GLU A 51 -5.42 -0.41 -4.02
CA GLU A 51 -5.12 -0.55 -5.45
C GLU A 51 -4.38 0.68 -5.94
N CYS A 52 -3.49 0.48 -6.90
CA CYS A 52 -2.75 1.56 -7.51
C CYS A 52 -2.51 1.27 -8.98
N THR A 53 -2.80 2.24 -9.84
CA THR A 53 -2.47 2.17 -11.26
C THR A 53 -1.00 2.53 -11.47
N PRO A 54 -0.41 2.22 -12.67
CA PRO A 54 1.01 2.44 -12.89
C PRO A 54 1.50 3.86 -12.63
N GLY A 55 2.66 3.96 -12.04
CA GLY A 55 3.33 5.22 -11.71
C GLY A 55 4.41 5.00 -10.68
N LYS A 56 5.24 6.01 -10.45
CA LYS A 56 6.36 5.95 -9.53
C LYS A 56 6.35 7.16 -8.61
N VAL A 57 6.55 6.92 -7.33
CA VAL A 57 6.43 7.94 -6.28
C VAL A 57 7.51 7.72 -5.22
N PRO A 58 8.06 8.81 -4.64
CA PRO A 58 8.93 8.68 -3.50
C PRO A 58 8.13 8.27 -2.26
N ILE A 59 8.73 7.44 -1.43
CA ILE A 59 8.14 7.02 -0.15
C ILE A 59 9.14 7.23 0.98
N ASP A 60 8.62 7.58 2.15
CA ASP A 60 9.37 7.74 3.38
C ASP A 60 8.48 7.23 4.51
N TYR A 61 8.67 5.96 4.88
CA TYR A 61 7.77 5.26 5.81
C TYR A 61 8.10 5.61 7.24
N LYS A 62 7.18 6.30 7.90
CA LYS A 62 7.21 6.49 9.35
C LYS A 62 6.52 5.33 10.06
N GLU A 63 5.54 4.71 9.39
CA GLU A 63 4.79 3.54 9.86
C GLU A 63 5.47 2.25 9.45
N TRP A 64 5.00 1.16 10.02
CA TRP A 64 5.34 -0.20 9.63
C TRP A 64 4.16 -0.76 8.81
N GLU A 65 4.45 -1.48 7.73
CA GLU A 65 3.41 -2.04 6.89
C GLU A 65 3.73 -3.46 6.48
N PHE A 66 2.75 -4.35 6.66
CA PHE A 66 2.76 -5.68 6.04
C PHE A 66 1.91 -5.62 4.76
N CYS A 67 2.41 -6.15 3.67
CA CYS A 67 1.74 -6.17 2.39
C CYS A 67 1.68 -7.59 1.83
N HIS A 68 0.56 -7.90 1.18
CA HIS A 68 0.40 -9.12 0.40
C HIS A 68 -0.17 -8.74 -0.97
N ILE A 69 0.62 -8.93 -2.02
CA ILE A 69 0.21 -8.60 -3.38
C ILE A 69 -0.80 -9.64 -3.86
N ILE A 70 -1.99 -9.19 -4.23
CA ILE A 70 -3.06 -10.05 -4.77
C ILE A 70 -2.96 -10.09 -6.29
N ALA A 71 -2.66 -8.95 -6.90
CA ALA A 71 -2.56 -8.81 -8.36
C ALA A 71 -1.57 -7.71 -8.72
N GLY A 72 -0.93 -7.84 -9.87
CA GLY A 72 -0.06 -6.82 -10.40
C GLY A 72 1.41 -7.01 -10.04
N LYS A 73 2.17 -5.92 -10.21
CA LYS A 73 3.63 -5.93 -10.02
C LYS A 73 4.10 -4.57 -9.55
N ALA A 74 4.93 -4.56 -8.51
CA ALA A 74 5.55 -3.36 -7.99
C ALA A 74 7.05 -3.55 -7.85
N ILE A 75 7.80 -2.45 -7.91
CA ILE A 75 9.23 -2.43 -7.64
C ILE A 75 9.48 -1.38 -6.56
N LEU A 76 10.08 -1.80 -5.45
CA LEU A 76 10.53 -0.90 -4.40
C LEU A 76 12.04 -0.76 -4.50
N THR A 77 12.50 0.48 -4.40
CA THR A 77 13.94 0.77 -4.44
C THR A 77 14.26 1.60 -3.20
N ASN A 78 15.30 1.21 -2.44
CA ASN A 78 15.69 2.00 -1.27
C ASN A 78 16.61 3.14 -1.69
N ASP A 79 16.97 3.99 -0.74
CA ASP A 79 17.82 5.16 -0.98
C ASP A 79 19.28 4.82 -1.35
N LYS A 80 19.65 3.53 -1.24
CA LYS A 80 20.96 3.02 -1.66
C LYS A 80 20.93 2.30 -3.00
N GLY A 81 19.76 2.30 -3.68
CA GLY A 81 19.60 1.71 -5.00
C GLY A 81 19.27 0.23 -5.00
N ARG A 82 19.09 -0.42 -3.85
CA ARG A 82 18.66 -1.81 -3.82
C ARG A 82 17.20 -1.93 -4.20
N LYS A 83 16.89 -2.91 -5.06
CA LYS A 83 15.55 -3.12 -5.61
C LYS A 83 14.95 -4.43 -5.16
N TRP A 84 13.63 -4.41 -4.96
CA TRP A 84 12.82 -5.61 -4.71
C TRP A 84 11.69 -5.59 -5.73
N THR A 85 11.58 -6.67 -6.52
CA THR A 85 10.46 -6.86 -7.44
C THR A 85 9.43 -7.74 -6.77
N LEU A 86 8.21 -7.24 -6.68
CA LEU A 86 7.14 -7.87 -5.91
C LEU A 86 5.99 -8.19 -6.86
N ASN A 87 5.63 -9.47 -6.91
CA ASN A 87 4.62 -9.98 -7.83
C ASN A 87 3.42 -10.53 -7.05
N ALA A 88 2.34 -10.83 -7.77
CA ALA A 88 1.16 -11.46 -7.17
C ALA A 88 1.58 -12.72 -6.39
N GLY A 89 1.09 -12.86 -5.17
CA GLY A 89 1.45 -13.93 -4.25
C GLY A 89 2.55 -13.57 -3.27
N ASP A 90 3.32 -12.52 -3.52
CA ASP A 90 4.40 -12.12 -2.61
C ASP A 90 3.84 -11.39 -1.39
N ALA A 91 4.37 -11.75 -0.22
CA ALA A 91 4.11 -11.07 1.04
C ALA A 91 5.41 -10.45 1.54
N PHE A 92 5.35 -9.24 2.05
CA PHE A 92 6.55 -8.54 2.49
C PHE A 92 6.24 -7.50 3.54
N ILE A 93 7.29 -7.02 4.19
CA ILE A 93 7.20 -5.99 5.23
C ILE A 93 8.00 -4.78 4.75
N ILE A 94 7.38 -3.60 4.88
CA ILE A 94 8.06 -2.33 4.75
C ILE A 94 8.25 -1.79 6.16
N PRO A 95 9.49 -1.83 6.70
CA PRO A 95 9.71 -1.39 8.07
C PRO A 95 9.66 0.12 8.19
N SER A 96 9.38 0.60 9.40
CA SER A 96 9.52 2.03 9.71
C SER A 96 10.92 2.49 9.37
N GLY A 97 11.03 3.65 8.74
CA GLY A 97 12.31 4.20 8.32
C GLY A 97 12.72 3.84 6.91
N PHE A 98 11.95 3.00 6.21
CA PHE A 98 12.23 2.72 4.80
C PHE A 98 12.06 4.00 3.98
N LYS A 99 13.05 4.31 3.18
CA LYS A 99 13.08 5.49 2.35
C LYS A 99 13.54 5.13 0.95
N GLY A 100 12.80 5.57 -0.05
CA GLY A 100 13.12 5.27 -1.44
C GLY A 100 11.95 5.55 -2.35
N THR A 101 11.64 4.61 -3.25
CA THR A 101 10.56 4.76 -4.21
C THR A 101 9.69 3.51 -4.28
N TRP A 102 8.43 3.73 -4.60
CA TRP A 102 7.46 2.70 -4.98
C TRP A 102 7.10 2.92 -6.44
N GLU A 103 7.30 1.89 -7.26
CA GLU A 103 6.86 1.91 -8.65
C GLU A 103 5.80 0.82 -8.86
N THR A 104 4.59 1.21 -9.26
CA THR A 104 3.59 0.27 -9.75
C THR A 104 3.84 0.06 -11.25
N VAL A 105 4.25 -1.15 -11.62
CA VAL A 105 4.53 -1.51 -13.01
C VAL A 105 3.26 -1.98 -13.71
N LYS A 106 2.51 -2.86 -13.04
CA LYS A 106 1.18 -3.31 -13.46
C LYS A 106 0.24 -3.02 -12.31
N LYS A 107 -0.99 -2.61 -12.61
CA LYS A 107 -1.98 -2.28 -11.58
C LYS A 107 -1.90 -3.25 -10.41
N VAL A 108 -1.59 -2.72 -9.24
CA VAL A 108 -1.42 -3.50 -8.02
C VAL A 108 -2.70 -3.49 -7.22
N ARG A 109 -3.06 -4.65 -6.70
CA ARG A 109 -4.02 -4.80 -5.61
C ARG A 109 -3.32 -5.56 -4.51
N LYS A 110 -3.40 -5.06 -3.29
CA LYS A 110 -2.76 -5.70 -2.15
C LYS A 110 -3.62 -5.61 -0.90
N HIS A 111 -3.47 -6.62 -0.03
CA HIS A 111 -3.86 -6.47 1.37
C HIS A 111 -2.79 -5.65 2.08
N TYR A 112 -3.21 -4.80 3.02
CA TYR A 112 -2.27 -4.07 3.87
C TYR A 112 -2.65 -4.20 5.35
N VAL A 113 -1.63 -4.20 6.18
CA VAL A 113 -1.74 -4.03 7.63
C VAL A 113 -0.73 -2.96 8.00
N ILE A 114 -1.21 -1.80 8.44
CA ILE A 114 -0.37 -0.66 8.77
C ILE A 114 -0.43 -0.43 10.28
N LEU A 115 0.75 -0.35 10.88
CA LEU A 115 0.88 0.01 12.28
C LEU A 115 1.62 1.34 12.35
N THR A 116 0.92 2.37 12.82
CA THR A 116 1.51 3.69 12.99
C THR A 116 2.24 3.77 14.32
N GLY A 117 3.23 4.65 14.38
CA GLY A 117 3.93 4.94 15.61
C GLY A 117 3.06 5.67 16.62
N ASN A 118 3.60 5.93 17.76
CA ASN A 118 2.92 6.62 18.87
C ASN A 118 2.47 8.01 18.52
#